data_4d4cd230299ffaadc6aab1df46afb456
#
_entry.id   4d4cd230299ffaadc6aab1df46afb456
#
_cell.length_a   1.000
_cell.length_b   1.000
_cell.length_c   1.000
_cell.angle_alpha   90.00
_cell.angle_beta   90.00
_cell.angle_gamma   90.00
#
_symmetry.space_group_name_H-M   'P 1'
#
loop_
_entity.id
_entity.type
_entity.pdbx_description
1 polymer ?
#
loop_
_entity_poly.entity_id
_entity_poly.type
_entity_poly.pdbx_seq_one_letter_code
_entity_poly.pdbx_strand_id
1 'polypeptide(L)'
;MVFVMPSYSRFAFRAAFATLVGGSLAISYALTGPATPGADAVGKQSPTVPGAAAQPISAVPGMPPVLDAQNLYSETGSGKLSKATAGALERVYVPNRGENTVSVIDPATLKVIDKFKVGIHPQHVVPSWDLQTLWVANNAEGRTDGSLTPVDPKTGKPGKSVPVDDPYNMYFSPDGQMAIVVAEAYKRLDFRDARTMQLVYSIATPKCAGINHADFSIDGRFAVFTCEFGGALTKIDLVNRKVIDTIKLSPYFNRPDALAAIAAPGKKPTKIPDPGQPGADICTTPGMPQDVRVSPDGKTFFVADMMADGVHVVDGETFRQIDFLATGVGAHGLYPSRDGKNLYVANRGSNKIRGTPKGKGSVSVINFASRTVVKTWSIPGGGSPDMGNVSADGRHLWLSGRYDDAVYRIDTQSGGVDTIKVGREPHGLTVWPQPGRYSLGHTGNLR
;
A
#
# COMPACT_ATOMS: atom_id res chain seq x y z
N MET A 1 1.32 26.93 46.88
CA MET A 1 2.35 27.63 46.09
C MET A 1 1.77 27.79 44.68
N VAL A 2 1.26 28.97 44.38
CA VAL A 2 0.51 29.27 43.14
C VAL A 2 1.50 29.81 42.15
N PHE A 3 1.65 29.20 40.97
CA PHE A 3 2.44 29.78 39.88
C PHE A 3 1.49 30.43 38.84
N VAL A 4 1.69 31.71 38.66
CA VAL A 4 1.01 32.60 37.71
C VAL A 4 1.72 32.48 36.35
N MET A 5 0.96 32.31 35.27
CA MET A 5 1.46 32.41 33.88
C MET A 5 1.36 33.85 33.36
N PRO A 6 2.34 34.30 32.56
CA PRO A 6 2.23 35.58 31.88
C PRO A 6 1.49 35.52 30.55
N SER A 7 0.65 36.50 30.33
CA SER A 7 -0.09 36.80 29.10
C SER A 7 0.83 37.33 28.01
N TYR A 8 0.69 36.82 26.78
CA TYR A 8 1.28 37.43 25.57
C TYR A 8 0.21 38.12 24.72
N SER A 9 0.55 39.38 24.39
CA SER A 9 -0.24 40.36 23.68
C SER A 9 -0.40 40.06 22.19
N ARG A 10 -1.58 40.48 21.68
CA ARG A 10 -1.99 40.44 20.26
C ARG A 10 -1.21 41.50 19.46
N PHE A 11 -0.59 41.11 18.36
CA PHE A 11 -0.20 42.06 17.29
C PHE A 11 -1.14 41.86 16.09
N ALA A 12 -1.80 42.94 15.71
CA ALA A 12 -2.62 43.07 14.54
C ALA A 12 -1.77 43.56 13.37
N PHE A 13 -1.75 42.81 12.26
CA PHE A 13 -1.21 43.31 10.99
C PHE A 13 -2.36 43.68 10.05
N ARG A 14 -2.39 44.94 9.64
CA ARG A 14 -3.26 45.46 8.58
C ARG A 14 -2.66 45.09 7.21
N ALA A 15 -3.45 44.51 6.34
CA ALA A 15 -3.12 44.33 4.94
C ALA A 15 -3.63 45.50 4.12
N ALA A 16 -2.76 46.06 3.29
CA ALA A 16 -3.10 47.10 2.31
C ALA A 16 -3.50 46.44 0.99
N PHE A 17 -4.64 46.86 0.45
CA PHE A 17 -5.10 46.50 -0.90
C PHE A 17 -4.40 47.41 -1.92
N ALA A 18 -3.85 46.82 -2.97
CA ALA A 18 -3.48 47.51 -4.20
C ALA A 18 -4.29 46.91 -5.38
N THR A 19 -5.13 47.77 -5.94
CA THR A 19 -5.93 47.51 -7.15
C THR A 19 -5.07 47.77 -8.37
N LEU A 20 -5.02 46.82 -9.31
CA LEU A 20 -4.50 47.05 -10.66
C LEU A 20 -5.58 46.69 -11.69
N VAL A 21 -5.97 47.73 -12.44
CA VAL A 21 -6.87 47.72 -13.59
C VAL A 21 -6.03 47.60 -14.86
N GLY A 22 -6.51 46.85 -15.85
CA GLY A 22 -6.03 46.96 -17.23
C GLY A 22 -6.08 45.65 -17.99
N GLY A 23 -6.96 45.53 -18.90
CA GLY A 23 -6.81 45.71 -20.33
C GLY A 23 -7.15 44.46 -21.10
N SER A 24 -8.39 44.39 -21.60
CA SER A 24 -8.84 43.39 -22.63
C SER A 24 -8.28 43.71 -23.99
N LEU A 25 -7.67 42.79 -24.68
CA LEU A 25 -7.47 42.81 -26.15
C LEU A 25 -8.23 41.65 -26.76
N ALA A 26 -9.29 41.99 -27.50
CA ALA A 26 -10.01 41.09 -28.39
C ALA A 26 -9.33 41.09 -29.77
N ILE A 27 -9.02 39.92 -30.27
CA ILE A 27 -8.61 39.74 -31.67
C ILE A 27 -9.66 38.85 -32.33
N SER A 28 -10.41 39.47 -33.24
CA SER A 28 -11.35 38.82 -34.14
C SER A 28 -10.60 38.26 -35.35
N TYR A 29 -10.87 37.03 -35.75
CA TYR A 29 -10.52 36.51 -37.07
C TYR A 29 -11.78 36.06 -37.81
N ALA A 30 -11.85 36.57 -39.05
CA ALA A 30 -12.97 36.42 -39.97
C ALA A 30 -13.04 35.04 -40.61
N LEU A 31 -14.28 34.61 -40.80
CA LEU A 31 -14.67 33.44 -41.63
C LEU A 31 -14.61 33.78 -43.12
N THR A 32 -13.98 32.92 -43.91
CA THR A 32 -14.29 32.77 -45.35
C THR A 32 -14.35 31.28 -45.71
N GLY A 33 -15.49 30.80 -46.20
CA GLY A 33 -15.66 29.49 -46.84
C GLY A 33 -15.53 29.62 -48.36
N PRO A 34 -16.01 28.65 -49.18
CA PRO A 34 -15.71 27.24 -49.23
C PRO A 34 -15.02 26.81 -50.54
N ALA A 35 -14.40 25.65 -50.64
CA ALA A 35 -14.02 25.03 -51.90
C ALA A 35 -14.19 23.50 -51.87
N THR A 36 -14.75 22.98 -52.91
CA THR A 36 -15.14 21.61 -53.24
C THR A 36 -13.98 20.74 -53.77
N PRO A 37 -14.19 19.46 -54.11
CA PRO A 37 -13.26 18.37 -53.74
C PRO A 37 -12.38 17.88 -54.89
N GLY A 38 -11.29 17.24 -54.58
CA GLY A 38 -10.44 16.58 -55.56
C GLY A 38 -9.45 15.58 -54.95
N ALA A 39 -9.69 14.33 -55.26
CA ALA A 39 -8.75 13.27 -55.61
C ALA A 39 -7.60 12.87 -54.65
N ASP A 40 -7.65 11.59 -54.27
CA ASP A 40 -6.53 10.63 -54.08
C ASP A 40 -5.23 11.11 -53.43
N ALA A 41 -5.09 10.82 -52.11
CA ALA A 41 -3.80 10.77 -51.47
C ALA A 41 -3.54 9.35 -50.91
N VAL A 42 -2.73 8.62 -51.66
CA VAL A 42 -2.04 7.40 -51.25
C VAL A 42 -1.41 7.61 -49.87
N GLY A 43 -1.81 6.81 -48.90
CA GLY A 43 -1.28 6.84 -47.56
C GLY A 43 0.23 6.59 -47.51
N LYS A 44 1.02 7.62 -47.23
CA LYS A 44 2.40 7.48 -46.80
C LYS A 44 2.34 7.02 -45.35
N GLN A 45 2.57 5.72 -45.12
CA GLN A 45 2.94 5.19 -43.80
C GLN A 45 4.21 5.92 -43.34
N SER A 46 4.12 6.68 -42.25
CA SER A 46 5.26 7.19 -41.55
C SER A 46 6.14 6.01 -41.15
N PRO A 47 7.48 6.06 -41.33
CA PRO A 47 8.33 4.99 -40.89
C PRO A 47 8.22 4.87 -39.34
N THR A 48 7.81 3.70 -38.87
CA THR A 48 7.94 3.32 -37.47
C THR A 48 9.41 3.33 -37.13
N VAL A 49 9.87 4.32 -36.39
CA VAL A 49 11.21 4.34 -35.80
C VAL A 49 11.29 3.10 -34.90
N PRO A 50 12.26 2.21 -35.09
CA PRO A 50 12.47 1.09 -34.17
C PRO A 50 12.60 1.67 -32.77
N GLY A 51 11.77 1.23 -31.83
CA GLY A 51 11.80 1.72 -30.45
C GLY A 51 13.23 1.62 -29.90
N ALA A 52 13.77 2.73 -29.45
CA ALA A 52 15.05 2.75 -28.74
C ALA A 52 14.96 1.72 -27.61
N ALA A 53 15.89 0.75 -27.57
CA ALA A 53 15.97 -0.22 -26.49
C ALA A 53 16.01 0.55 -25.16
N ALA A 54 15.13 0.18 -24.24
CA ALA A 54 15.06 0.84 -22.95
C ALA A 54 16.45 0.75 -22.27
N GLN A 55 16.98 1.89 -21.82
CA GLN A 55 18.28 1.92 -21.16
C GLN A 55 18.21 1.06 -19.89
N PRO A 56 19.25 0.27 -19.58
CA PRO A 56 19.29 -0.52 -18.37
C PRO A 56 19.21 0.40 -17.14
N ILE A 57 18.38 0.00 -16.17
CA ILE A 57 18.21 0.74 -14.91
C ILE A 57 19.46 0.51 -14.05
N SER A 58 20.11 1.59 -13.65
CA SER A 58 21.22 1.56 -12.68
C SER A 58 20.65 1.38 -11.27
N ALA A 59 20.57 0.13 -10.82
CA ALA A 59 20.13 -0.22 -9.48
C ALA A 59 21.19 0.12 -8.42
N VAL A 60 20.75 0.22 -7.15
CA VAL A 60 21.67 0.38 -6.01
C VAL A 60 22.63 -0.80 -5.90
N PRO A 61 23.86 -0.60 -5.40
CA PRO A 61 24.84 -1.70 -5.24
C PRO A 61 24.26 -2.85 -4.40
N GLY A 62 24.48 -4.08 -4.84
CA GLY A 62 24.00 -5.29 -4.15
C GLY A 62 22.57 -5.70 -4.49
N MET A 63 21.76 -4.82 -5.05
CA MET A 63 20.43 -5.18 -5.54
C MET A 63 20.54 -6.08 -6.78
N PRO A 64 19.76 -7.16 -6.91
CA PRO A 64 19.67 -7.93 -8.14
C PRO A 64 19.27 -7.04 -9.33
N PRO A 65 19.83 -7.25 -10.54
CA PRO A 65 19.57 -6.38 -11.69
C PRO A 65 18.09 -6.37 -12.05
N VAL A 66 17.57 -5.21 -12.47
CA VAL A 66 16.25 -5.07 -13.05
C VAL A 66 16.23 -5.73 -14.42
N LEU A 67 15.43 -6.79 -14.60
CA LEU A 67 15.42 -7.58 -15.84
C LEU A 67 14.55 -6.96 -16.93
N ASP A 68 13.50 -6.23 -16.54
CA ASP A 68 12.63 -5.51 -17.45
C ASP A 68 12.36 -4.10 -16.90
N ALA A 69 12.92 -3.11 -17.56
CA ALA A 69 12.78 -1.69 -17.18
C ALA A 69 11.33 -1.14 -17.38
N GLN A 70 10.48 -1.85 -18.11
CA GLN A 70 9.09 -1.47 -18.36
C GLN A 70 8.10 -2.27 -17.52
N ASN A 71 8.57 -3.35 -16.85
CA ASN A 71 7.70 -4.19 -16.05
C ASN A 71 8.47 -4.78 -14.85
N LEU A 72 8.48 -4.06 -13.75
CA LEU A 72 9.11 -4.52 -12.51
C LEU A 72 8.45 -5.80 -11.92
N TYR A 73 7.24 -6.14 -12.38
CA TYR A 73 6.55 -7.38 -12.03
C TYR A 73 6.84 -8.55 -12.99
N SER A 74 7.77 -8.36 -13.94
CA SER A 74 8.13 -9.39 -14.92
C SER A 74 8.49 -10.74 -14.29
N GLU A 75 9.13 -10.73 -13.12
CA GLU A 75 9.56 -11.93 -12.40
C GLU A 75 8.52 -12.45 -11.39
N THR A 76 7.42 -11.73 -11.21
CA THR A 76 6.32 -12.16 -10.32
C THR A 76 5.12 -12.74 -11.08
N GLY A 77 5.26 -12.96 -12.38
CA GLY A 77 4.25 -13.61 -13.23
C GLY A 77 3.99 -15.07 -12.86
N SER A 78 2.87 -15.61 -13.32
CA SER A 78 2.52 -17.03 -13.12
C SER A 78 3.63 -17.96 -13.61
N GLY A 79 3.94 -18.98 -12.82
CA GLY A 79 4.98 -19.98 -13.17
C GLY A 79 6.43 -19.55 -12.86
N LYS A 80 6.66 -18.33 -12.34
CA LYS A 80 8.01 -17.80 -12.04
C LYS A 80 8.41 -17.99 -10.57
N LEU A 81 8.14 -19.17 -10.00
CA LEU A 81 8.60 -19.50 -8.65
C LEU A 81 10.14 -19.57 -8.61
N SER A 82 10.73 -18.90 -7.61
CA SER A 82 12.16 -19.00 -7.38
C SER A 82 12.58 -20.40 -6.95
N LYS A 83 13.78 -20.83 -7.37
CA LYS A 83 14.41 -22.05 -6.84
C LYS A 83 14.61 -21.98 -5.31
N ALA A 84 14.72 -20.78 -4.75
CA ALA A 84 14.82 -20.57 -3.31
C ALA A 84 13.58 -21.07 -2.55
N THR A 85 12.40 -21.13 -3.17
CA THR A 85 11.17 -21.65 -2.56
C THR A 85 10.99 -23.16 -2.72
N ALA A 86 11.97 -23.88 -3.30
CA ALA A 86 11.88 -25.33 -3.49
C ALA A 86 11.70 -26.07 -2.16
N GLY A 87 10.69 -26.94 -2.13
CA GLY A 87 10.30 -27.69 -0.92
C GLY A 87 9.46 -26.92 0.08
N ALA A 88 9.12 -25.65 -0.19
CA ALA A 88 8.15 -24.92 0.62
C ALA A 88 6.75 -25.55 0.49
N LEU A 89 6.01 -25.58 1.60
CA LEU A 89 4.63 -26.06 1.62
C LEU A 89 3.70 -25.01 0.99
N GLU A 90 2.78 -25.46 0.13
CA GLU A 90 1.70 -24.59 -0.35
C GLU A 90 0.69 -24.37 0.77
N ARG A 91 0.70 -23.15 1.35
CA ARG A 91 -0.11 -22.78 2.51
C ARG A 91 -0.53 -21.32 2.46
N VAL A 92 -1.60 -21.00 3.18
CA VAL A 92 -1.98 -19.61 3.48
C VAL A 92 -1.82 -19.40 4.97
N TYR A 93 -0.93 -18.50 5.34
CA TYR A 93 -0.64 -18.16 6.74
C TYR A 93 -1.41 -16.89 7.10
N VAL A 94 -2.30 -16.99 8.09
CA VAL A 94 -3.26 -15.95 8.46
C VAL A 94 -3.01 -15.52 9.90
N PRO A 95 -2.42 -14.33 10.14
CA PRO A 95 -2.23 -13.81 11.48
C PRO A 95 -3.58 -13.37 12.05
N ASN A 96 -3.95 -13.91 13.21
CA ASN A 96 -5.19 -13.60 13.92
C ASN A 96 -4.85 -12.67 15.10
N ARG A 97 -5.02 -11.36 14.88
CA ARG A 97 -4.66 -10.32 15.84
C ARG A 97 -5.36 -10.50 17.19
N GLY A 98 -6.65 -10.79 17.16
CA GLY A 98 -7.48 -10.94 18.36
C GLY A 98 -7.23 -12.22 19.18
N GLU A 99 -6.36 -13.14 18.70
CA GLU A 99 -6.06 -14.42 19.37
C GLU A 99 -4.57 -14.66 19.61
N ASN A 100 -3.67 -13.81 19.07
CA ASN A 100 -2.22 -14.01 19.13
C ASN A 100 -1.79 -15.35 18.49
N THR A 101 -2.41 -15.70 17.37
CA THR A 101 -2.17 -16.95 16.64
C THR A 101 -1.98 -16.71 15.15
N VAL A 102 -1.45 -17.73 14.46
CA VAL A 102 -1.53 -17.84 12.99
C VAL A 102 -2.34 -19.08 12.65
N SER A 103 -3.39 -18.92 11.85
CA SER A 103 -4.10 -20.04 11.21
C SER A 103 -3.39 -20.40 9.92
N VAL A 104 -3.28 -21.70 9.63
CA VAL A 104 -2.69 -22.24 8.39
C VAL A 104 -3.79 -22.90 7.57
N ILE A 105 -4.01 -22.39 6.37
CA ILE A 105 -5.00 -22.95 5.44
C ILE A 105 -4.29 -23.77 4.37
N ASP A 106 -4.81 -24.94 4.06
CA ASP A 106 -4.49 -25.69 2.85
C ASP A 106 -5.29 -25.10 1.67
N PRO A 107 -4.63 -24.48 0.66
CA PRO A 107 -5.33 -23.84 -0.44
C PRO A 107 -6.07 -24.81 -1.36
N ALA A 108 -5.70 -26.09 -1.38
CA ALA A 108 -6.36 -27.11 -2.20
C ALA A 108 -7.71 -27.55 -1.59
N THR A 109 -7.77 -27.67 -0.27
CA THR A 109 -8.98 -28.16 0.45
C THR A 109 -9.80 -27.05 1.08
N LEU A 110 -9.27 -25.83 1.14
CA LEU A 110 -9.87 -24.65 1.81
C LEU A 110 -10.14 -24.86 3.31
N LYS A 111 -9.35 -25.72 3.94
CA LYS A 111 -9.49 -26.04 5.36
C LYS A 111 -8.35 -25.44 6.17
N VAL A 112 -8.65 -24.96 7.37
CA VAL A 112 -7.63 -24.68 8.38
C VAL A 112 -7.08 -26.01 8.85
N ILE A 113 -5.79 -26.25 8.63
CA ILE A 113 -5.12 -27.54 8.93
C ILE A 113 -4.18 -27.43 10.14
N ASP A 114 -3.82 -26.22 10.54
CA ASP A 114 -2.99 -25.97 11.72
C ASP A 114 -3.30 -24.57 12.30
N LYS A 115 -3.03 -24.38 13.58
CA LYS A 115 -3.08 -23.08 14.26
C LYS A 115 -2.03 -23.07 15.36
N PHE A 116 -1.12 -22.11 15.35
CA PHE A 116 -0.07 -21.99 16.34
C PHE A 116 -0.02 -20.60 16.99
N LYS A 117 0.53 -20.54 18.20
CA LYS A 117 0.73 -19.29 18.96
C LYS A 117 1.92 -18.51 18.42
N VAL A 118 1.82 -17.18 18.45
CA VAL A 118 2.88 -16.22 18.14
C VAL A 118 2.92 -15.11 19.20
N GLY A 119 3.57 -13.99 18.93
CA GLY A 119 3.58 -12.82 19.82
C GLY A 119 2.22 -12.11 19.87
N ILE A 120 2.18 -10.98 20.60
CA ILE A 120 0.97 -10.22 20.87
C ILE A 120 0.57 -9.41 19.63
N HIS A 121 -0.71 -9.47 19.27
CA HIS A 121 -1.33 -8.76 18.15
C HIS A 121 -0.56 -8.92 16.83
N PRO A 122 -0.48 -10.15 16.25
CA PRO A 122 0.15 -10.37 14.97
C PRO A 122 -0.60 -9.61 13.87
N GLN A 123 0.13 -8.81 13.07
CA GLN A 123 -0.45 -8.00 12.00
C GLN A 123 -0.17 -8.61 10.62
N HIS A 124 1.06 -8.99 10.34
CA HIS A 124 1.47 -9.41 8.99
C HIS A 124 2.34 -10.66 9.03
N VAL A 125 2.25 -11.47 7.97
CA VAL A 125 3.20 -12.54 7.66
C VAL A 125 4.00 -12.12 6.42
N VAL A 126 5.33 -11.99 6.58
CA VAL A 126 6.20 -11.35 5.59
C VAL A 126 7.30 -12.29 5.15
N PRO A 127 7.47 -12.59 3.85
CA PRO A 127 8.60 -13.38 3.36
C PRO A 127 9.92 -12.62 3.55
N SER A 128 10.96 -13.33 4.03
CA SER A 128 12.33 -12.80 4.05
C SER A 128 12.84 -12.50 2.64
N TRP A 129 13.85 -11.63 2.53
CA TRP A 129 14.41 -11.24 1.24
C TRP A 129 14.85 -12.44 0.40
N ASP A 130 15.48 -13.44 1.03
CA ASP A 130 15.97 -14.67 0.42
C ASP A 130 14.91 -15.76 0.24
N LEU A 131 13.66 -15.48 0.63
CA LEU A 131 12.51 -16.39 0.52
C LEU A 131 12.61 -17.66 1.38
N GLN A 132 13.50 -17.69 2.40
CA GLN A 132 13.74 -18.89 3.23
C GLN A 132 12.97 -18.87 4.57
N THR A 133 12.42 -17.73 4.96
CA THR A 133 11.70 -17.56 6.23
C THR A 133 10.44 -16.72 6.01
N LEU A 134 9.38 -17.07 6.70
CA LEU A 134 8.21 -16.19 6.84
C LEU A 134 8.25 -15.55 8.23
N TRP A 135 8.18 -14.23 8.29
CA TRP A 135 8.23 -13.50 9.55
C TRP A 135 6.82 -13.02 9.94
N VAL A 136 6.37 -13.38 11.14
CA VAL A 136 5.14 -12.84 11.71
C VAL A 136 5.49 -11.61 12.53
N ALA A 137 4.98 -10.44 12.10
CA ALA A 137 5.14 -9.18 12.80
C ALA A 137 4.07 -9.05 13.88
N ASN A 138 4.48 -9.10 15.16
CA ASN A 138 3.61 -9.02 16.33
C ASN A 138 3.79 -7.67 16.99
N ASN A 139 2.97 -6.67 16.62
CA ASN A 139 3.23 -5.28 17.01
C ASN A 139 2.87 -4.96 18.46
N ALA A 140 2.14 -5.83 19.15
CA ALA A 140 1.69 -5.59 20.52
C ALA A 140 0.97 -4.24 20.67
N GLU A 141 0.08 -3.91 19.76
CA GLU A 141 -0.63 -2.63 19.63
C GLU A 141 -1.00 -1.98 20.98
N GLY A 142 -0.61 -0.71 21.16
CA GLY A 142 -0.70 0.02 22.42
C GLY A 142 0.38 -0.35 23.45
N ARG A 143 1.36 -1.21 23.07
CA ARG A 143 2.52 -1.63 23.86
C ARG A 143 3.78 -1.54 22.99
N THR A 144 4.94 -1.55 23.62
CA THR A 144 6.25 -1.40 22.94
C THR A 144 7.07 -2.70 22.94
N ASP A 145 6.53 -3.77 23.53
CA ASP A 145 7.16 -5.08 23.65
C ASP A 145 6.71 -6.04 22.55
N GLY A 146 6.79 -5.62 21.30
CA GLY A 146 6.50 -6.45 20.15
C GLY A 146 7.57 -7.51 19.87
N SER A 147 7.36 -8.30 18.84
CA SER A 147 8.31 -9.33 18.43
C SER A 147 8.14 -9.74 16.97
N LEU A 148 9.18 -10.39 16.41
CA LEU A 148 9.12 -11.08 15.12
C LEU A 148 9.19 -12.58 15.37
N THR A 149 8.21 -13.35 14.88
CA THR A 149 8.22 -14.82 14.98
C THR A 149 8.57 -15.41 13.62
N PRO A 150 9.71 -16.13 13.48
CA PRO A 150 10.03 -16.81 12.22
C PRO A 150 9.17 -18.07 12.06
N VAL A 151 8.78 -18.36 10.83
CA VAL A 151 8.13 -19.62 10.44
C VAL A 151 8.96 -20.23 9.31
N ASP A 152 9.33 -21.49 9.46
CA ASP A 152 10.00 -22.24 8.39
C ASP A 152 8.96 -22.64 7.33
N PRO A 153 9.06 -22.15 6.09
CA PRO A 153 8.09 -22.44 5.05
C PRO A 153 8.13 -23.89 4.54
N LYS A 154 9.16 -24.68 4.87
CA LYS A 154 9.27 -26.09 4.49
C LYS A 154 8.56 -27.01 5.46
N THR A 155 8.55 -26.64 6.73
CA THR A 155 7.89 -27.42 7.79
C THR A 155 6.57 -26.81 8.25
N GLY A 156 6.34 -25.52 7.97
CA GLY A 156 5.19 -24.75 8.44
C GLY A 156 5.23 -24.44 9.94
N LYS A 157 6.37 -24.67 10.61
CA LYS A 157 6.47 -24.54 12.09
C LYS A 157 7.12 -23.23 12.50
N PRO A 158 6.59 -22.59 13.57
CA PRO A 158 7.19 -21.38 14.13
C PRO A 158 8.48 -21.69 14.90
N GLY A 159 9.45 -20.78 14.80
CA GLY A 159 10.65 -20.75 15.60
C GLY A 159 10.52 -19.82 16.82
N LYS A 160 11.65 -19.56 17.49
CA LYS A 160 11.72 -18.65 18.64
C LYS A 160 11.55 -17.21 18.19
N SER A 161 10.63 -16.48 18.81
CA SER A 161 10.42 -15.06 18.54
C SER A 161 11.61 -14.20 18.98
N VAL A 162 11.90 -13.17 18.19
CA VAL A 162 12.92 -12.15 18.47
C VAL A 162 12.21 -10.90 18.99
N PRO A 163 12.60 -10.34 20.14
CA PRO A 163 12.04 -9.08 20.64
C PRO A 163 12.37 -7.92 19.72
N VAL A 164 11.37 -7.14 19.36
CA VAL A 164 11.47 -5.96 18.48
C VAL A 164 10.43 -4.94 18.90
N ASP A 165 10.81 -3.67 19.01
CA ASP A 165 9.87 -2.61 19.35
C ASP A 165 8.84 -2.42 18.23
N ASP A 166 7.55 -2.52 18.59
CA ASP A 166 6.40 -2.10 17.78
C ASP A 166 6.48 -2.48 16.28
N PRO A 167 6.71 -3.74 15.92
CA PRO A 167 6.80 -4.15 14.50
C PRO A 167 5.42 -4.23 13.89
N TYR A 168 4.87 -3.09 13.46
CA TYR A 168 3.60 -3.08 12.74
C TYR A 168 3.72 -3.88 11.45
N ASN A 169 4.79 -3.63 10.69
CA ASN A 169 5.10 -4.30 9.44
C ASN A 169 6.61 -4.45 9.25
N MET A 170 7.03 -5.20 8.25
CA MET A 170 8.43 -5.42 7.93
C MET A 170 8.67 -5.44 6.43
N TYR A 171 9.80 -4.84 6.04
CA TYR A 171 10.32 -4.81 4.68
C TYR A 171 11.80 -5.21 4.66
N PHE A 172 12.36 -5.29 3.46
CA PHE A 172 13.79 -5.53 3.27
C PHE A 172 14.39 -4.48 2.34
N SER A 173 15.63 -4.08 2.60
CA SER A 173 16.37 -3.26 1.65
C SER A 173 16.55 -4.01 0.33
N PRO A 174 16.59 -3.30 -0.81
CA PRO A 174 16.68 -3.95 -2.12
C PRO A 174 17.91 -4.84 -2.31
N ASP A 175 18.99 -4.58 -1.57
CA ASP A 175 20.21 -5.40 -1.53
C ASP A 175 20.14 -6.59 -0.56
N GLY A 176 19.04 -6.72 0.19
CA GLY A 176 18.81 -7.79 1.16
C GLY A 176 19.66 -7.71 2.43
N GLN A 177 20.43 -6.64 2.66
CA GLN A 177 21.29 -6.52 3.83
C GLN A 177 20.52 -6.15 5.10
N MET A 178 19.43 -5.37 4.96
CA MET A 178 18.66 -4.88 6.09
C MET A 178 17.21 -5.36 6.06
N ALA A 179 16.70 -5.75 7.21
CA ALA A 179 15.28 -5.78 7.50
C ALA A 179 14.85 -4.39 7.97
N ILE A 180 13.77 -3.85 7.42
CA ILE A 180 13.22 -2.54 7.72
C ILE A 180 11.94 -2.75 8.52
N VAL A 181 12.01 -2.58 9.83
CA VAL A 181 10.86 -2.72 10.72
C VAL A 181 10.16 -1.39 10.86
N VAL A 182 8.86 -1.39 10.63
CA VAL A 182 8.00 -0.21 10.79
C VAL A 182 7.58 -0.10 12.25
N ALA A 183 8.26 0.75 13.01
CA ALA A 183 7.90 1.07 14.39
C ALA A 183 6.90 2.24 14.39
N GLU A 184 5.62 1.91 14.16
CA GLU A 184 4.54 2.84 13.85
C GLU A 184 4.28 3.86 14.95
N ALA A 185 4.12 3.40 16.20
CA ALA A 185 3.86 4.24 17.36
C ALA A 185 5.03 5.19 17.66
N TYR A 186 6.25 4.77 17.31
CA TYR A 186 7.47 5.57 17.48
C TYR A 186 7.74 6.52 16.31
N LYS A 187 6.98 6.47 15.23
CA LYS A 187 7.20 7.26 14.00
C LYS A 187 8.64 7.14 13.50
N ARG A 188 9.12 5.91 13.36
CA ARG A 188 10.46 5.61 12.86
C ARG A 188 10.50 4.30 12.09
N LEU A 189 11.53 4.16 11.29
CA LEU A 189 11.91 2.92 10.63
C LEU A 189 13.19 2.38 11.27
N ASP A 190 13.14 1.15 11.80
CA ASP A 190 14.30 0.48 12.39
C ASP A 190 14.95 -0.44 11.36
N PHE A 191 16.18 -0.12 10.96
CA PHE A 191 16.98 -0.91 10.05
C PHE A 191 17.79 -1.91 10.85
N ARG A 192 17.54 -3.19 10.62
CA ARG A 192 18.12 -4.32 11.34
C ARG A 192 18.89 -5.20 10.38
N ASP A 193 19.98 -5.83 10.84
CA ASP A 193 20.64 -6.87 10.05
C ASP A 193 19.64 -7.97 9.67
N ALA A 194 19.51 -8.27 8.38
CA ALA A 194 18.45 -9.13 7.87
C ALA A 194 18.54 -10.60 8.34
N ARG A 195 19.70 -11.03 8.85
CA ARG A 195 19.93 -12.40 9.36
C ARG A 195 19.76 -12.53 10.86
N THR A 196 20.28 -11.54 11.60
CA THR A 196 20.30 -11.58 13.07
C THR A 196 19.17 -10.81 13.72
N MET A 197 18.50 -9.95 12.98
CA MET A 197 17.49 -8.99 13.44
C MET A 197 18.03 -7.99 14.49
N GLN A 198 19.34 -7.85 14.63
CA GLN A 198 19.94 -6.83 15.48
C GLN A 198 19.77 -5.44 14.87
N LEU A 199 19.40 -4.46 15.70
CA LEU A 199 19.24 -3.07 15.29
C LEU A 199 20.60 -2.49 14.86
N VAL A 200 20.66 -1.90 13.67
CA VAL A 200 21.85 -1.25 13.14
C VAL A 200 21.70 0.27 13.20
N TYR A 201 20.58 0.81 12.72
CA TYR A 201 20.25 2.24 12.81
C TYR A 201 18.74 2.44 12.66
N SER A 202 18.28 3.67 12.94
CA SER A 202 16.89 4.07 12.74
C SER A 202 16.80 5.37 11.95
N ILE A 203 15.70 5.54 11.20
CA ILE A 203 15.34 6.78 10.53
C ILE A 203 14.05 7.30 11.19
N ALA A 204 14.12 8.46 11.84
CA ALA A 204 12.96 9.13 12.40
C ALA A 204 12.09 9.75 11.30
N THR A 205 10.77 9.61 11.41
CA THR A 205 9.78 10.13 10.47
C THR A 205 8.73 10.99 11.19
N PRO A 206 9.14 12.09 11.85
CA PRO A 206 8.28 12.83 12.78
C PRO A 206 7.04 13.44 12.12
N LYS A 207 7.07 13.70 10.82
CA LYS A 207 5.94 14.23 10.04
C LYS A 207 4.99 13.14 9.51
N CYS A 208 5.30 11.85 9.74
CA CYS A 208 4.54 10.71 9.27
C CYS A 208 3.87 10.02 10.47
N ALA A 209 2.72 10.53 10.91
CA ALA A 209 1.92 9.89 11.95
C ALA A 209 1.31 8.60 11.41
N GLY A 210 1.49 7.47 12.11
CA GLY A 210 1.07 6.16 11.64
C GLY A 210 1.83 5.74 10.40
N ILE A 211 3.18 5.77 10.43
CA ILE A 211 3.98 5.20 9.33
C ILE A 211 3.65 3.72 9.19
N ASN A 212 3.31 3.28 7.97
CA ASN A 212 2.60 2.03 7.80
C ASN A 212 3.16 1.18 6.66
N HIS A 213 2.59 1.25 5.46
CA HIS A 213 2.93 0.41 4.32
C HIS A 213 3.88 1.10 3.34
N ALA A 214 4.62 0.29 2.56
CA ALA A 214 5.60 0.82 1.62
C ALA A 214 5.65 0.07 0.30
N ASP A 215 6.12 0.78 -0.74
CA ASP A 215 6.71 0.18 -1.93
C ASP A 215 7.98 0.96 -2.34
N PHE A 216 8.77 0.38 -3.25
CA PHE A 216 10.13 0.79 -3.54
C PHE A 216 10.25 1.27 -4.99
N SER A 217 11.12 2.25 -5.21
CA SER A 217 11.52 2.62 -6.58
C SER A 217 12.15 1.43 -7.32
N ILE A 218 11.98 1.42 -8.63
CA ILE A 218 12.48 0.33 -9.48
C ILE A 218 14.00 0.15 -9.41
N ASP A 219 14.73 1.23 -9.12
CA ASP A 219 16.20 1.23 -8.95
C ASP A 219 16.67 0.95 -7.51
N GLY A 220 15.72 0.82 -6.56
CA GLY A 220 15.99 0.55 -5.15
C GLY A 220 16.52 1.73 -4.35
N ARG A 221 16.57 2.95 -4.92
CA ARG A 221 17.15 4.13 -4.24
C ARG A 221 16.27 4.68 -3.14
N PHE A 222 14.96 4.61 -3.31
CA PHE A 222 14.03 5.14 -2.31
C PHE A 222 12.84 4.20 -2.08
N ALA A 223 12.20 4.38 -0.93
CA ALA A 223 10.92 3.80 -0.61
C ALA A 223 9.91 4.91 -0.30
N VAL A 224 8.64 4.65 -0.62
CA VAL A 224 7.51 5.53 -0.28
C VAL A 224 6.68 4.81 0.77
N PHE A 225 6.51 5.44 1.93
CA PHE A 225 5.69 4.94 3.03
C PHE A 225 4.41 5.75 3.18
N THR A 226 3.31 5.09 3.51
CA THR A 226 2.07 5.73 3.91
C THR A 226 2.16 6.22 5.35
N CYS A 227 1.45 7.33 5.63
CA CYS A 227 1.31 7.92 6.96
C CYS A 227 -0.17 7.89 7.30
N GLU A 228 -0.65 6.78 7.85
CA GLU A 228 -2.07 6.45 8.04
C GLU A 228 -2.81 7.58 8.75
N PHE A 229 -2.34 7.99 9.93
CA PHE A 229 -2.99 9.04 10.72
C PHE A 229 -2.58 10.47 10.31
N GLY A 230 -1.64 10.57 9.37
CA GLY A 230 -1.17 11.83 8.82
C GLY A 230 -1.88 12.27 7.54
N GLY A 231 -2.65 11.40 6.87
CA GLY A 231 -3.19 11.66 5.53
C GLY A 231 -2.08 12.03 4.55
N ALA A 232 -0.95 11.34 4.59
CA ALA A 232 0.28 11.74 3.93
C ALA A 232 1.07 10.56 3.38
N LEU A 233 2.06 10.85 2.53
CA LEU A 233 3.12 9.93 2.15
C LEU A 233 4.47 10.52 2.56
N THR A 234 5.42 9.66 2.92
CA THR A 234 6.80 10.04 3.15
C THR A 234 7.74 9.26 2.22
N LYS A 235 8.69 9.94 1.59
CA LYS A 235 9.70 9.38 0.69
C LYS A 235 11.04 9.28 1.42
N ILE A 236 11.59 8.09 1.48
CA ILE A 236 12.83 7.76 2.21
C ILE A 236 13.94 7.45 1.22
N ASP A 237 15.05 8.17 1.31
CA ASP A 237 16.30 7.85 0.62
C ASP A 237 17.00 6.72 1.37
N LEU A 238 17.03 5.53 0.78
CA LEU A 238 17.62 4.34 1.39
C LEU A 238 19.15 4.37 1.33
N VAL A 239 19.72 5.07 0.36
CA VAL A 239 21.18 5.20 0.18
C VAL A 239 21.75 6.19 1.19
N ASN A 240 21.15 7.39 1.29
CA ASN A 240 21.60 8.44 2.20
C ASN A 240 20.93 8.38 3.58
N ARG A 241 20.05 7.39 3.84
CA ARG A 241 19.42 7.10 5.13
C ARG A 241 18.66 8.29 5.73
N LYS A 242 17.81 8.93 4.92
CA LYS A 242 17.08 10.13 5.36
C LYS A 242 15.71 10.25 4.71
N VAL A 243 14.83 11.00 5.37
CA VAL A 243 13.57 11.45 4.77
C VAL A 243 13.89 12.47 3.67
N ILE A 244 13.39 12.25 2.45
CA ILE A 244 13.50 13.20 1.33
C ILE A 244 12.40 14.24 1.45
N ASP A 245 11.14 13.79 1.57
CA ASP A 245 9.97 14.65 1.60
C ASP A 245 8.78 13.94 2.27
N THR A 246 7.78 14.73 2.68
CA THR A 246 6.49 14.25 3.17
C THR A 246 5.39 15.12 2.59
N ILE A 247 4.54 14.53 1.75
CA ILE A 247 3.44 15.23 1.09
C ILE A 247 2.08 14.84 1.69
N LYS A 248 1.16 15.80 1.74
CA LYS A 248 -0.25 15.53 2.08
C LYS A 248 -0.99 15.07 0.85
N LEU A 249 -1.88 14.08 1.04
CA LEU A 249 -2.78 13.61 0.00
C LEU A 249 -4.12 14.32 0.10
N SER A 250 -4.74 14.56 -1.08
CA SER A 250 -6.06 15.18 -1.16
C SER A 250 -7.08 14.20 -1.76
N PRO A 251 -8.08 13.75 -1.01
CA PRO A 251 -9.16 12.93 -1.55
C PRO A 251 -10.08 13.70 -2.51
N TYR A 252 -9.87 15.00 -2.61
CA TYR A 252 -10.66 15.91 -3.47
C TYR A 252 -9.92 16.28 -4.76
N PHE A 253 -8.75 15.70 -4.98
CA PHE A 253 -7.99 15.91 -6.22
C PHE A 253 -8.87 15.56 -7.43
N ASN A 254 -9.01 16.51 -8.37
CA ASN A 254 -9.92 16.40 -9.52
C ASN A 254 -11.41 16.14 -9.19
N ARG A 255 -11.85 16.49 -7.96
CA ARG A 255 -13.22 16.31 -7.49
C ARG A 255 -13.79 17.62 -6.91
N PRO A 256 -14.03 18.64 -7.76
CA PRO A 256 -14.47 19.97 -7.30
C PRO A 256 -15.81 19.96 -6.55
N ASP A 257 -16.73 19.06 -6.94
CA ASP A 257 -18.04 18.93 -6.28
C ASP A 257 -17.90 18.37 -4.85
N ALA A 258 -17.00 17.41 -4.65
CA ALA A 258 -16.71 16.88 -3.32
C ALA A 258 -16.02 17.92 -2.43
N LEU A 259 -15.13 18.74 -2.99
CA LEU A 259 -14.51 19.88 -2.29
C LEU A 259 -15.55 20.93 -1.90
N ALA A 260 -16.48 21.28 -2.79
CA ALA A 260 -17.57 22.21 -2.51
C ALA A 260 -18.50 21.72 -1.39
N ALA A 261 -18.77 20.40 -1.35
CA ALA A 261 -19.64 19.79 -0.32
C ALA A 261 -19.07 19.88 1.10
N ILE A 262 -17.75 19.91 1.28
CA ILE A 262 -17.12 20.07 2.61
C ILE A 262 -16.87 21.54 2.99
N ALA A 263 -16.75 22.41 2.02
CA ALA A 263 -16.65 23.84 2.26
C ALA A 263 -18.01 24.47 2.73
N ALA A 264 -19.10 23.69 2.66
CA ALA A 264 -20.42 24.15 3.09
C ALA A 264 -20.43 24.48 4.59
N PRO A 265 -21.00 25.62 5.00
CA PRO A 265 -21.04 26.03 6.41
C PRO A 265 -21.76 25.00 7.29
N GLY A 266 -21.13 24.62 8.41
CA GLY A 266 -21.74 23.77 9.45
C GLY A 266 -21.32 22.30 9.48
N LYS A 267 -20.53 21.79 8.53
CA LYS A 267 -19.93 20.45 8.65
C LYS A 267 -18.60 20.50 9.39
N LYS A 268 -18.55 19.89 10.57
CA LYS A 268 -17.27 19.68 11.29
C LYS A 268 -16.48 18.55 10.61
N PRO A 269 -15.14 18.67 10.50
CA PRO A 269 -14.30 17.55 10.06
C PRO A 269 -14.55 16.31 10.91
N THR A 270 -14.67 15.16 10.30
CA THR A 270 -14.82 13.90 11.01
C THR A 270 -13.49 13.61 11.72
N LYS A 271 -13.51 13.57 13.05
CA LYS A 271 -12.36 13.20 13.86
C LYS A 271 -12.26 11.67 13.96
N ILE A 272 -11.07 11.12 13.79
CA ILE A 272 -10.80 9.68 13.94
C ILE A 272 -9.87 9.47 15.13
N PRO A 273 -10.19 8.54 16.05
CA PRO A 273 -9.30 8.18 17.15
C PRO A 273 -7.97 7.61 16.63
N ASP A 274 -6.85 8.09 17.15
CA ASP A 274 -5.55 7.44 17.03
C ASP A 274 -5.56 6.18 17.91
N PRO A 275 -5.52 4.97 17.34
CA PRO A 275 -5.60 3.74 18.12
C PRO A 275 -4.35 3.46 18.94
N GLY A 276 -3.23 4.14 18.66
CA GLY A 276 -1.94 3.95 19.33
C GLY A 276 -1.73 4.81 20.57
N GLN A 277 -2.63 5.78 20.86
CA GLN A 277 -2.47 6.65 22.02
C GLN A 277 -3.78 6.83 22.77
N PRO A 278 -3.95 6.26 23.97
CA PRO A 278 -5.11 6.52 24.82
C PRO A 278 -5.23 8.03 25.11
N GLY A 279 -6.31 8.65 24.61
CA GLY A 279 -6.60 10.08 24.83
C GLY A 279 -5.96 11.05 23.84
N ALA A 280 -5.23 10.58 22.82
CA ALA A 280 -4.73 11.46 21.77
C ALA A 280 -5.84 11.86 20.79
N ASP A 281 -5.96 13.15 20.52
CA ASP A 281 -6.82 13.70 19.47
C ASP A 281 -6.26 13.29 18.07
N ILE A 282 -6.70 12.27 17.50
CA ILE A 282 -7.46 12.04 16.33
C ILE A 282 -7.01 12.78 15.06
N CYS A 283 -6.85 12.00 14.01
CA CYS A 283 -6.56 12.46 12.65
C CYS A 283 -7.49 13.62 12.25
N THR A 284 -6.92 14.78 12.10
CA THR A 284 -7.62 15.99 11.61
C THR A 284 -7.57 16.07 10.08
N THR A 285 -6.99 15.08 9.42
CA THR A 285 -6.85 15.04 7.96
C THR A 285 -8.03 14.29 7.33
N PRO A 286 -8.45 14.68 6.13
CA PRO A 286 -9.57 14.04 5.43
C PRO A 286 -9.22 12.66 4.84
N GLY A 287 -7.99 12.16 5.00
CA GLY A 287 -7.50 10.90 4.42
C GLY A 287 -6.84 9.99 5.46
N MET A 288 -6.83 8.69 5.15
CA MET A 288 -6.18 7.63 5.92
C MET A 288 -5.52 6.65 4.92
N PRO A 289 -4.36 7.02 4.34
CA PRO A 289 -3.66 6.18 3.38
C PRO A 289 -3.17 4.88 4.05
N GLN A 290 -3.42 3.77 3.37
CA GLN A 290 -3.13 2.42 3.82
C GLN A 290 -2.02 1.81 2.97
N ASP A 291 -2.33 0.89 2.06
CA ASP A 291 -1.34 0.24 1.22
C ASP A 291 -0.88 1.13 0.06
N VAL A 292 0.32 0.87 -0.44
CA VAL A 292 0.92 1.55 -1.60
C VAL A 292 1.55 0.54 -2.54
N ARG A 293 1.32 0.72 -3.86
CA ARG A 293 1.95 -0.08 -4.93
C ARG A 293 2.46 0.80 -6.04
N VAL A 294 3.64 0.46 -6.53
CA VAL A 294 4.21 1.11 -7.71
C VAL A 294 3.65 0.49 -8.99
N SER A 295 3.50 1.28 -10.05
CA SER A 295 3.09 0.80 -11.38
C SER A 295 4.14 -0.14 -11.99
N PRO A 296 3.78 -0.99 -12.97
CA PRO A 296 4.74 -1.89 -13.62
C PRO A 296 5.99 -1.19 -14.17
N ASP A 297 5.85 0.00 -14.71
CA ASP A 297 6.96 0.81 -15.25
C ASP A 297 7.77 1.56 -14.17
N GLY A 298 7.42 1.38 -12.90
CA GLY A 298 8.12 1.99 -11.77
C GLY A 298 7.91 3.49 -11.59
N LYS A 299 7.02 4.13 -12.38
CA LYS A 299 6.92 5.60 -12.43
C LYS A 299 5.85 6.19 -11.53
N THR A 300 4.84 5.40 -11.16
CA THR A 300 3.65 5.90 -10.47
C THR A 300 3.36 5.06 -9.23
N PHE A 301 3.04 5.70 -8.12
CA PHE A 301 2.58 5.03 -6.91
C PHE A 301 1.07 5.16 -6.77
N PHE A 302 0.40 4.03 -6.58
CA PHE A 302 -1.02 3.92 -6.25
C PHE A 302 -1.15 3.74 -4.75
N VAL A 303 -1.99 4.55 -4.10
CA VAL A 303 -2.10 4.59 -2.63
C VAL A 303 -3.56 4.45 -2.25
N ALA A 304 -3.92 3.34 -1.63
CA ALA A 304 -5.26 3.14 -1.11
C ALA A 304 -5.51 4.06 0.08
N ASP A 305 -6.67 4.69 0.13
CA ASP A 305 -7.07 5.55 1.24
C ASP A 305 -8.43 5.13 1.76
N MET A 306 -8.43 4.63 3.00
CA MET A 306 -9.60 4.05 3.65
C MET A 306 -10.69 5.08 3.92
N MET A 307 -10.32 6.33 4.25
CA MET A 307 -11.29 7.39 4.50
C MET A 307 -11.79 8.08 3.25
N ALA A 308 -10.97 8.08 2.21
CA ALA A 308 -11.29 8.70 0.93
C ALA A 308 -12.13 7.80 0.02
N ASP A 309 -12.28 6.50 0.34
CA ASP A 309 -12.97 5.51 -0.49
C ASP A 309 -12.37 5.43 -1.90
N GLY A 310 -11.04 5.41 -1.98
CA GLY A 310 -10.36 5.43 -3.27
C GLY A 310 -8.85 5.26 -3.22
N VAL A 311 -8.24 5.49 -4.36
CA VAL A 311 -6.80 5.33 -4.59
C VAL A 311 -6.21 6.62 -5.12
N HIS A 312 -5.27 7.21 -4.40
CA HIS A 312 -4.47 8.33 -4.90
C HIS A 312 -3.43 7.81 -5.89
N VAL A 313 -3.14 8.61 -6.89
CA VAL A 313 -2.09 8.35 -7.89
C VAL A 313 -1.02 9.41 -7.73
N VAL A 314 0.21 8.98 -7.47
CA VAL A 314 1.34 9.86 -7.16
C VAL A 314 2.47 9.60 -8.16
N ASP A 315 2.97 10.64 -8.78
CA ASP A 315 4.12 10.57 -9.67
C ASP A 315 5.40 10.33 -8.85
N GLY A 316 6.15 9.29 -9.19
CA GLY A 316 7.31 8.82 -8.43
C GLY A 316 8.54 9.73 -8.54
N GLU A 317 8.68 10.46 -9.66
CA GLU A 317 9.78 11.38 -9.89
C GLU A 317 9.58 12.69 -9.14
N THR A 318 8.46 13.38 -9.42
CA THR A 318 8.14 14.69 -8.81
C THR A 318 7.62 14.58 -7.38
N PHE A 319 7.23 13.37 -6.97
CA PHE A 319 6.59 13.06 -5.70
C PHE A 319 5.37 13.96 -5.43
N ARG A 320 4.50 14.10 -6.44
CA ARG A 320 3.25 14.86 -6.37
C ARG A 320 2.06 13.99 -6.70
N GLN A 321 0.94 14.22 -6.04
CA GLN A 321 -0.32 13.61 -6.44
C GLN A 321 -0.74 14.14 -7.81
N ILE A 322 -1.10 13.22 -8.71
CA ILE A 322 -1.49 13.53 -10.08
C ILE A 322 -2.93 13.09 -10.42
N ASP A 323 -3.52 12.20 -9.61
CA ASP A 323 -4.91 11.76 -9.81
C ASP A 323 -5.50 11.18 -8.53
N PHE A 324 -6.82 10.89 -8.55
CA PHE A 324 -7.57 10.15 -7.55
C PHE A 324 -8.65 9.30 -8.21
N LEU A 325 -8.65 8.00 -7.90
CA LEU A 325 -9.57 7.01 -8.46
C LEU A 325 -10.55 6.57 -7.36
N ALA A 326 -11.83 6.91 -7.47
CA ALA A 326 -12.85 6.42 -6.55
C ALA A 326 -13.04 4.90 -6.71
N THR A 327 -13.12 4.17 -5.59
CA THR A 327 -13.31 2.72 -5.54
C THR A 327 -14.52 2.36 -4.65
N GLY A 328 -14.45 1.27 -3.92
CA GLY A 328 -15.46 0.93 -2.91
C GLY A 328 -15.16 1.56 -1.56
N VAL A 329 -16.09 1.37 -0.60
CA VAL A 329 -15.97 1.92 0.75
C VAL A 329 -14.78 1.32 1.49
N GLY A 330 -13.87 2.16 1.99
CA GLY A 330 -12.75 1.76 2.82
C GLY A 330 -11.63 1.09 2.04
N ALA A 331 -11.11 1.71 0.97
CA ALA A 331 -9.98 1.20 0.19
C ALA A 331 -8.76 0.95 1.08
N HIS A 332 -8.19 -0.27 1.05
CA HIS A 332 -7.19 -0.71 2.01
C HIS A 332 -6.00 -1.42 1.35
N GLY A 333 -6.09 -2.69 0.97
CA GLY A 333 -5.00 -3.44 0.38
C GLY A 333 -4.93 -3.34 -1.14
N LEU A 334 -3.72 -3.38 -1.71
CA LEU A 334 -3.43 -3.24 -3.13
C LEU A 334 -2.60 -4.42 -3.66
N TYR A 335 -3.06 -5.09 -4.71
CA TYR A 335 -2.41 -6.31 -5.23
C TYR A 335 -2.34 -6.30 -6.75
N PRO A 336 -1.14 -6.22 -7.36
CA PRO A 336 -0.98 -6.37 -8.80
C PRO A 336 -1.42 -7.76 -9.28
N SER A 337 -2.11 -7.82 -10.42
CA SER A 337 -2.36 -9.08 -11.10
C SER A 337 -1.04 -9.68 -11.62
N ARG A 338 -0.98 -11.02 -11.76
CA ARG A 338 0.25 -11.71 -12.17
C ARG A 338 0.67 -11.41 -13.61
N ASP A 339 -0.21 -10.86 -14.43
CA ASP A 339 0.11 -10.37 -15.78
C ASP A 339 0.54 -8.88 -15.78
N GLY A 340 0.57 -8.23 -14.62
CA GLY A 340 0.95 -6.83 -14.46
C GLY A 340 -0.03 -5.81 -15.08
N LYS A 341 -1.23 -6.23 -15.50
CA LYS A 341 -2.17 -5.33 -16.18
C LYS A 341 -3.11 -4.60 -15.23
N ASN A 342 -3.47 -5.26 -14.11
CA ASN A 342 -4.49 -4.78 -13.21
C ASN A 342 -3.96 -4.67 -11.77
N LEU A 343 -4.60 -3.80 -11.00
CA LEU A 343 -4.42 -3.64 -9.58
C LEU A 343 -5.74 -3.94 -8.89
N TYR A 344 -5.76 -4.96 -8.02
CA TYR A 344 -6.89 -5.28 -7.17
C TYR A 344 -6.85 -4.40 -5.92
N VAL A 345 -7.98 -3.77 -5.60
CA VAL A 345 -8.16 -2.92 -4.42
C VAL A 345 -9.15 -3.57 -3.48
N ALA A 346 -8.69 -4.00 -2.31
CA ALA A 346 -9.57 -4.48 -1.27
C ALA A 346 -10.30 -3.29 -0.62
N ASN A 347 -11.61 -3.26 -0.71
CA ASN A 347 -12.45 -2.24 -0.09
C ASN A 347 -13.12 -2.85 1.14
N ARG A 348 -12.72 -2.43 2.30
CA ARG A 348 -13.01 -3.00 3.61
C ARG A 348 -14.47 -2.90 4.05
N GLY A 349 -15.29 -2.15 3.29
CA GLY A 349 -16.71 -1.92 3.60
C GLY A 349 -16.95 -0.98 4.77
N SER A 350 -15.90 -0.37 5.28
CA SER A 350 -15.92 0.61 6.36
C SER A 350 -14.74 1.57 6.25
N ASN A 351 -14.98 2.84 6.42
CA ASN A 351 -13.97 3.89 6.53
C ASN A 351 -13.62 4.23 7.99
N LYS A 352 -13.85 3.28 8.90
CA LYS A 352 -13.51 3.40 10.32
C LYS A 352 -12.43 2.39 10.68
N ILE A 353 -11.53 2.76 11.58
CA ILE A 353 -10.48 1.87 12.10
C ILE A 353 -11.08 0.58 12.67
N ARG A 354 -12.14 0.72 13.47
CA ARG A 354 -12.96 -0.40 13.93
C ARG A 354 -14.22 -0.48 13.08
N GLY A 355 -14.17 -1.33 12.07
CA GLY A 355 -15.33 -1.62 11.23
C GLY A 355 -16.30 -2.58 11.92
N THR A 356 -17.30 -2.99 11.18
CA THR A 356 -18.33 -3.94 11.66
C THR A 356 -18.32 -5.19 10.79
N PRO A 357 -18.66 -6.37 11.35
CA PRO A 357 -18.88 -7.57 10.56
C PRO A 357 -19.90 -7.35 9.43
N LYS A 358 -19.73 -8.06 8.32
CA LYS A 358 -20.60 -7.99 7.13
C LYS A 358 -20.81 -6.57 6.60
N GLY A 359 -19.74 -5.77 6.57
CA GLY A 359 -19.74 -4.46 5.94
C GLY A 359 -19.98 -4.54 4.43
N LYS A 360 -20.04 -3.38 3.77
CA LYS A 360 -20.19 -3.28 2.30
C LYS A 360 -18.87 -3.55 1.56
N GLY A 361 -18.17 -4.61 1.94
CA GLY A 361 -16.87 -4.97 1.35
C GLY A 361 -16.97 -5.37 -0.11
N SER A 362 -15.94 -5.02 -0.85
CA SER A 362 -15.82 -5.32 -2.27
C SER A 362 -14.35 -5.36 -2.69
N VAL A 363 -14.11 -5.80 -3.93
CA VAL A 363 -12.81 -5.65 -4.59
C VAL A 363 -13.00 -4.86 -5.86
N SER A 364 -12.32 -3.73 -6.00
CA SER A 364 -12.27 -2.97 -7.25
C SER A 364 -11.04 -3.38 -8.05
N VAL A 365 -11.18 -3.43 -9.38
CA VAL A 365 -10.10 -3.75 -10.32
C VAL A 365 -9.76 -2.50 -11.10
N ILE A 366 -8.56 -1.97 -10.89
CA ILE A 366 -8.02 -0.83 -11.64
C ILE A 366 -7.13 -1.37 -12.75
N ASN A 367 -7.31 -0.90 -13.98
CA ASN A 367 -6.34 -1.15 -15.04
C ASN A 367 -5.19 -0.14 -14.92
N PHE A 368 -3.94 -0.61 -14.85
CA PHE A 368 -2.77 0.25 -14.68
C PHE A 368 -2.57 1.25 -15.83
N ALA A 369 -2.78 0.81 -17.07
CA ALA A 369 -2.53 1.65 -18.25
C ALA A 369 -3.56 2.76 -18.41
N SER A 370 -4.87 2.45 -18.24
CA SER A 370 -5.93 3.44 -18.37
C SER A 370 -6.19 4.24 -17.10
N ARG A 371 -5.70 3.77 -15.94
CA ARG A 371 -5.98 4.33 -14.62
C ARG A 371 -7.48 4.47 -14.33
N THR A 372 -8.25 3.44 -14.68
CA THR A 372 -9.69 3.40 -14.46
C THR A 372 -10.11 2.15 -13.71
N VAL A 373 -11.17 2.26 -12.92
CA VAL A 373 -11.83 1.08 -12.35
C VAL A 373 -12.62 0.39 -13.45
N VAL A 374 -12.19 -0.81 -13.85
CA VAL A 374 -12.80 -1.58 -14.94
C VAL A 374 -13.81 -2.61 -14.43
N LYS A 375 -13.77 -2.97 -13.14
CA LYS A 375 -14.66 -3.95 -12.52
C LYS A 375 -14.72 -3.77 -11.02
N THR A 376 -15.83 -4.19 -10.40
CA THR A 376 -15.96 -4.29 -8.95
C THR A 376 -16.73 -5.57 -8.60
N TRP A 377 -16.21 -6.34 -7.64
CA TRP A 377 -16.83 -7.54 -7.09
C TRP A 377 -17.27 -7.27 -5.65
N SER A 378 -18.53 -7.49 -5.33
CA SER A 378 -19.03 -7.41 -3.96
C SER A 378 -18.81 -8.72 -3.22
N ILE A 379 -18.53 -8.65 -1.91
CA ILE A 379 -18.50 -9.85 -1.07
C ILE A 379 -19.94 -10.31 -0.81
N PRO A 380 -20.33 -11.53 -1.19
CA PRO A 380 -21.70 -12.04 -1.00
C PRO A 380 -22.10 -12.04 0.48
N GLY A 381 -23.26 -11.48 0.78
CA GLY A 381 -23.76 -11.37 2.15
C GLY A 381 -23.08 -10.31 3.02
N GLY A 382 -22.21 -9.48 2.40
CA GLY A 382 -21.38 -8.49 3.07
C GLY A 382 -20.07 -9.07 3.59
N GLY A 383 -19.08 -8.19 3.80
CA GLY A 383 -17.76 -8.60 4.27
C GLY A 383 -16.83 -7.42 4.54
N SER A 384 -15.64 -7.74 5.01
CA SER A 384 -14.59 -6.77 5.34
C SER A 384 -13.23 -7.18 4.75
N PRO A 385 -13.11 -7.33 3.40
CA PRO A 385 -11.85 -7.72 2.78
C PRO A 385 -10.76 -6.69 3.08
N ASP A 386 -9.62 -7.16 3.54
CA ASP A 386 -8.58 -6.33 4.12
C ASP A 386 -7.23 -6.55 3.42
N MET A 387 -6.35 -7.36 3.97
CA MET A 387 -5.00 -7.59 3.48
C MET A 387 -4.77 -9.04 3.04
N GLY A 388 -3.92 -9.23 2.02
CA GLY A 388 -3.61 -10.57 1.53
C GLY A 388 -2.64 -10.64 0.36
N ASN A 389 -2.86 -11.60 -0.53
CA ASN A 389 -2.03 -11.80 -1.74
C ASN A 389 -2.82 -12.44 -2.89
N VAL A 390 -2.29 -12.28 -4.10
CA VAL A 390 -2.68 -13.07 -5.27
C VAL A 390 -1.94 -14.41 -5.24
N SER A 391 -2.62 -15.53 -5.51
CA SER A 391 -2.00 -16.86 -5.63
C SER A 391 -0.87 -16.90 -6.68
N ALA A 392 0.01 -17.88 -6.59
CA ALA A 392 1.16 -18.00 -7.48
C ALA A 392 0.76 -18.14 -8.96
N ASP A 393 -0.35 -18.80 -9.24
CA ASP A 393 -0.91 -18.98 -10.58
C ASP A 393 -1.75 -17.78 -11.08
N GLY A 394 -2.01 -16.79 -10.20
CA GLY A 394 -2.80 -15.59 -10.50
C GLY A 394 -4.31 -15.79 -10.50
N ARG A 395 -4.79 -17.00 -10.22
CA ARG A 395 -6.22 -17.36 -10.35
C ARG A 395 -7.08 -16.91 -9.17
N HIS A 396 -6.47 -16.69 -8.01
CA HIS A 396 -7.19 -16.32 -6.81
C HIS A 396 -6.54 -15.16 -6.09
N LEU A 397 -7.35 -14.21 -5.65
CA LEU A 397 -7.00 -13.20 -4.68
C LEU A 397 -7.47 -13.68 -3.30
N TRP A 398 -6.55 -13.76 -2.35
CA TRP A 398 -6.82 -14.17 -0.98
C TRP A 398 -6.76 -12.94 -0.07
N LEU A 399 -7.83 -12.66 0.65
CA LEU A 399 -7.94 -11.51 1.55
C LEU A 399 -8.45 -11.96 2.92
N SER A 400 -7.86 -11.42 3.97
CA SER A 400 -8.45 -11.52 5.30
C SER A 400 -9.78 -10.74 5.33
N GLY A 401 -10.76 -11.28 6.05
CA GLY A 401 -12.00 -10.62 6.39
C GLY A 401 -11.93 -10.16 7.83
N ARG A 402 -11.30 -9.00 8.08
CA ARG A 402 -10.85 -8.57 9.40
C ARG A 402 -11.92 -8.60 10.47
N TYR A 403 -13.13 -8.15 10.15
CA TYR A 403 -14.24 -8.09 11.10
C TYR A 403 -15.21 -9.26 10.99
N ASP A 404 -14.92 -10.23 10.11
CA ASP A 404 -15.76 -11.40 9.85
C ASP A 404 -15.11 -12.70 10.36
N ASP A 405 -13.91 -12.61 10.95
CA ASP A 405 -13.12 -13.75 11.41
C ASP A 405 -12.97 -14.82 10.31
N ALA A 406 -12.69 -14.36 9.10
CA ALA A 406 -12.71 -15.18 7.91
C ALA A 406 -11.56 -14.82 6.96
N VAL A 407 -11.35 -15.67 5.97
CA VAL A 407 -10.54 -15.39 4.77
C VAL A 407 -11.45 -15.55 3.56
N TYR A 408 -11.36 -14.63 2.62
CA TYR A 408 -12.00 -14.71 1.32
C TYR A 408 -11.00 -15.17 0.28
N ARG A 409 -11.34 -16.24 -0.47
CA ARG A 409 -10.66 -16.60 -1.70
C ARG A 409 -11.53 -16.16 -2.86
N ILE A 410 -11.05 -15.24 -3.66
CA ILE A 410 -11.79 -14.59 -4.73
C ILE A 410 -11.19 -15.01 -6.06
N ASP A 411 -11.99 -15.61 -6.95
CA ASP A 411 -11.59 -15.94 -8.32
C ASP A 411 -11.36 -14.64 -9.11
N THR A 412 -10.17 -14.46 -9.67
CA THR A 412 -9.75 -13.21 -10.31
C THR A 412 -10.38 -12.98 -11.69
N GLN A 413 -11.03 -13.98 -12.27
CA GLN A 413 -11.74 -13.88 -13.53
C GLN A 413 -13.23 -13.55 -13.32
N SER A 414 -13.90 -14.35 -12.49
CA SER A 414 -15.35 -14.26 -12.27
C SER A 414 -15.73 -13.33 -11.10
N GLY A 415 -14.86 -13.19 -10.10
CA GLY A 415 -15.17 -12.54 -8.82
C GLY A 415 -15.93 -13.46 -7.85
N GLY A 416 -16.04 -14.77 -8.14
CA GLY A 416 -16.63 -15.75 -7.24
C GLY A 416 -15.85 -15.81 -5.91
N VAL A 417 -16.56 -15.94 -4.78
CA VAL A 417 -15.97 -15.85 -3.44
C VAL A 417 -16.24 -17.11 -2.64
N ASP A 418 -15.18 -17.76 -2.16
CA ASP A 418 -15.23 -18.73 -1.08
C ASP A 418 -14.88 -18.05 0.25
N THR A 419 -15.53 -18.46 1.33
CA THR A 419 -15.30 -17.94 2.68
C THR A 419 -14.84 -19.05 3.61
N ILE A 420 -13.71 -18.82 4.29
CA ILE A 420 -13.05 -19.79 5.17
C ILE A 420 -12.98 -19.16 6.57
N LYS A 421 -13.57 -19.82 7.58
CA LYS A 421 -13.48 -19.35 8.97
C LYS A 421 -12.07 -19.56 9.52
N VAL A 422 -11.54 -18.54 10.22
CA VAL A 422 -10.23 -18.53 10.85
C VAL A 422 -10.32 -18.02 12.30
N GLY A 423 -9.24 -17.53 12.87
CA GLY A 423 -9.25 -16.87 14.17
C GLY A 423 -9.76 -15.43 14.11
N ARG A 424 -9.84 -14.79 15.29
CA ARG A 424 -10.40 -13.44 15.43
C ARG A 424 -9.48 -12.35 14.86
N GLU A 425 -10.11 -11.39 14.19
CA GLU A 425 -9.46 -10.22 13.58
C GLU A 425 -8.25 -10.61 12.70
N PRO A 426 -8.43 -11.46 11.67
CA PRO A 426 -7.33 -11.77 10.74
C PRO A 426 -6.89 -10.52 10.00
N HIS A 427 -5.56 -10.43 9.68
CA HIS A 427 -5.04 -9.27 8.96
C HIS A 427 -4.09 -9.70 7.83
N GLY A 428 -2.88 -9.18 7.73
CA GLY A 428 -1.96 -9.36 6.61
C GLY A 428 -1.51 -10.80 6.36
N LEU A 429 -2.39 -11.59 5.74
CA LEU A 429 -2.10 -12.97 5.38
C LEU A 429 -1.06 -13.06 4.25
N THR A 430 -0.40 -14.20 4.17
CA THR A 430 0.49 -14.55 3.07
C THR A 430 0.11 -15.90 2.46
N VAL A 431 -0.14 -15.91 1.15
CA VAL A 431 -0.17 -17.12 0.33
C VAL A 431 1.27 -17.49 0.00
N TRP A 432 1.67 -18.72 0.24
CA TRP A 432 3.04 -19.17 0.01
C TRP A 432 3.11 -20.53 -0.68
N PRO A 433 4.08 -20.79 -1.57
CA PRO A 433 5.09 -19.85 -2.09
C PRO A 433 4.54 -18.82 -3.09
N GLN A 434 5.30 -17.75 -3.30
CA GLN A 434 5.01 -16.66 -4.24
C GLN A 434 6.05 -16.63 -5.36
N PRO A 435 5.67 -16.27 -6.61
CA PRO A 435 6.63 -16.02 -7.67
C PRO A 435 7.43 -14.73 -7.40
N GLY A 436 8.67 -14.71 -7.83
CA GLY A 436 9.64 -13.64 -7.65
C GLY A 436 11.00 -14.18 -7.25
N ARG A 437 12.04 -13.39 -7.48
CA ARG A 437 13.44 -13.75 -7.20
C ARG A 437 13.85 -13.42 -5.77
N TYR A 438 13.28 -12.37 -5.20
CA TYR A 438 13.50 -11.91 -3.84
C TYR A 438 12.30 -11.11 -3.33
N SER A 439 12.18 -10.95 -2.03
CA SER A 439 11.10 -10.21 -1.38
C SER A 439 11.59 -8.85 -0.88
N LEU A 440 10.82 -7.81 -1.14
CA LEU A 440 10.99 -6.51 -0.48
C LEU A 440 10.10 -6.37 0.76
N GLY A 441 9.36 -7.43 1.11
CA GLY A 441 8.58 -7.50 2.35
C GLY A 441 7.09 -7.69 2.12
N HIS A 442 6.29 -6.96 2.89
CA HIS A 442 4.87 -7.13 3.06
C HIS A 442 4.05 -7.15 1.75
N THR A 443 2.92 -7.87 1.80
CA THR A 443 1.87 -8.00 0.76
C THR A 443 2.35 -8.34 -0.65
N GLY A 444 3.37 -9.20 -0.75
CA GLY A 444 3.82 -9.66 -2.06
C GLY A 444 4.64 -8.64 -2.82
N ASN A 445 5.37 -7.77 -2.12
CA ASN A 445 6.41 -6.92 -2.71
C ASN A 445 7.61 -7.75 -3.17
N LEU A 446 7.35 -8.72 -4.05
CA LEU A 446 8.40 -9.53 -4.67
C LEU A 446 8.83 -8.91 -6.01
N ARG A 447 10.08 -9.22 -6.40
CA ARG A 447 10.66 -8.75 -7.65
C ARG A 447 11.33 -9.89 -8.40
#